data_35d60205829b5dc0cbf3ed7a355efb75
#
_entry.id   35d60205829b5dc0cbf3ed7a355efb75
#
_cell.length_a   1.000
_cell.length_b   1.000
_cell.length_c   1.000
_cell.angle_alpha   90.00
_cell.angle_beta   90.00
_cell.angle_gamma   90.00
#
_symmetry.space_group_name_H-M   'P 1'
#
loop_
_entity.id
_entity.type
_entity.pdbx_description
1 polymer ?
#
loop_
_entity_poly.entity_id
_entity_poly.type
_entity_poly.pdbx_seq_one_letter_code
_entity_poly.pdbx_strand_id
1 'polypeptide(L)'
;MDILFFAAVAFFIFLKLNKQLGKVDEDEKKQIEAKVAQRREEIAAIQGKIIQKITEISAEQNQAEEKILAPLDVATRENLSNILSRCNLSAEFFVNGAKSAFEMILKAFSTADVETLKTLLSDNIYKGFEGAINARRSQEQTLVTNLIAIEKTEILSAALVGDVASVVIKFTSKQINYISDKNDQIVEGKKDEISELSDVWTFRKDVTSLNPNWVVSNTAH
;
A
#
# COMPACT_ATOMS: atom_id res chain seq x y z
N MET A 1 -23.52 -7.47 -80.71
CA MET A 1 -22.05 -7.53 -80.77
C MET A 1 -21.32 -6.89 -79.57
N ASP A 2 -22.07 -6.35 -78.60
CA ASP A 2 -21.44 -5.54 -77.51
C ASP A 2 -20.94 -6.32 -76.30
N ILE A 3 -21.49 -7.51 -76.04
CA ILE A 3 -21.12 -8.30 -74.90
C ILE A 3 -19.68 -8.84 -75.00
N LEU A 4 -19.22 -9.22 -76.18
CA LEU A 4 -17.83 -9.70 -76.39
C LEU A 4 -16.82 -8.57 -76.25
N PHE A 5 -17.17 -7.36 -76.59
CA PHE A 5 -16.30 -6.19 -76.45
C PHE A 5 -16.12 -5.83 -74.97
N PHE A 6 -17.19 -5.82 -74.18
CA PHE A 6 -17.13 -5.57 -72.74
C PHE A 6 -16.38 -6.68 -72.01
N ALA A 7 -16.53 -7.94 -72.40
CA ALA A 7 -15.78 -9.06 -71.83
C ALA A 7 -14.26 -8.95 -72.10
N ALA A 8 -13.87 -8.51 -73.33
CA ALA A 8 -12.49 -8.28 -73.67
C ALA A 8 -11.85 -7.10 -72.90
N VAL A 9 -12.63 -5.99 -72.69
CA VAL A 9 -12.19 -4.85 -71.91
C VAL A 9 -12.06 -5.21 -70.44
N ALA A 10 -13.03 -5.94 -69.85
CA ALA A 10 -12.95 -6.44 -68.47
C ALA A 10 -11.77 -7.39 -68.24
N PHE A 11 -11.51 -8.27 -69.21
CA PHE A 11 -10.36 -9.18 -69.15
C PHE A 11 -9.04 -8.41 -69.26
N PHE A 12 -8.97 -7.37 -70.10
CA PHE A 12 -7.77 -6.53 -70.21
C PHE A 12 -7.50 -5.72 -68.93
N ILE A 13 -8.57 -5.18 -68.31
CA ILE A 13 -8.49 -4.49 -67.01
C ILE A 13 -8.02 -5.49 -65.92
N PHE A 14 -8.62 -6.69 -65.92
CA PHE A 14 -8.21 -7.75 -64.97
C PHE A 14 -6.75 -8.17 -65.12
N LEU A 15 -6.26 -8.34 -66.35
CA LEU A 15 -4.85 -8.63 -66.63
C LEU A 15 -3.93 -7.48 -66.21
N LYS A 16 -4.36 -6.22 -66.40
CA LYS A 16 -3.61 -5.04 -66.00
C LYS A 16 -3.55 -4.87 -64.49
N LEU A 17 -4.69 -5.11 -63.79
CA LEU A 17 -4.75 -5.13 -62.34
C LEU A 17 -3.92 -6.26 -61.76
N ASN A 18 -4.02 -7.48 -62.29
CA ASN A 18 -3.24 -8.60 -61.84
C ASN A 18 -1.70 -8.40 -62.01
N LYS A 19 -1.31 -7.64 -63.04
CA LYS A 19 0.07 -7.28 -63.30
C LYS A 19 0.58 -6.16 -62.38
N GLN A 20 -0.35 -5.34 -61.79
CA GLN A 20 -0.03 -4.28 -60.84
C GLN A 20 -0.16 -4.72 -59.40
N LEU A 21 -1.00 -5.73 -59.08
CA LEU A 21 -1.18 -6.25 -57.71
C LEU A 21 -0.15 -7.32 -57.30
N GLY A 22 0.77 -7.70 -58.14
CA GLY A 22 1.66 -8.87 -57.90
C GLY A 22 3.15 -8.57 -57.80
N LYS A 23 3.59 -7.34 -57.84
CA LYS A 23 5.01 -7.01 -57.70
C LYS A 23 5.20 -6.09 -56.52
N VAL A 24 5.26 -6.67 -55.32
CA VAL A 24 6.01 -6.06 -54.22
C VAL A 24 7.45 -6.09 -54.73
N ASP A 25 8.04 -4.91 -54.89
CA ASP A 25 9.43 -4.78 -55.30
C ASP A 25 10.30 -5.51 -54.29
N GLU A 26 11.24 -6.33 -54.75
CA GLU A 26 12.14 -7.10 -53.87
C GLU A 26 12.87 -6.20 -52.86
N ASP A 27 13.13 -4.96 -53.24
CA ASP A 27 13.73 -3.96 -52.37
C ASP A 27 12.79 -3.46 -51.30
N GLU A 28 11.48 -3.31 -51.61
CA GLU A 28 10.44 -2.95 -50.61
C GLU A 28 10.21 -4.08 -49.61
N LYS A 29 10.23 -5.33 -50.08
CA LYS A 29 10.15 -6.52 -49.23
C LYS A 29 11.32 -6.63 -48.26
N LYS A 30 12.56 -6.41 -48.73
CA LYS A 30 13.75 -6.38 -47.89
C LYS A 30 13.72 -5.26 -46.86
N GLN A 31 13.21 -4.07 -47.21
CA GLN A 31 13.08 -2.96 -46.29
C GLN A 31 12.04 -3.26 -45.20
N ILE A 32 10.91 -3.90 -45.54
CA ILE A 32 9.90 -4.32 -44.58
C ILE A 32 10.47 -5.39 -43.64
N GLU A 33 11.15 -6.39 -44.15
CA GLU A 33 11.81 -7.45 -43.35
C GLU A 33 12.88 -6.86 -42.42
N ALA A 34 13.69 -5.92 -42.86
CA ALA A 34 14.66 -5.22 -42.03
C ALA A 34 13.99 -4.41 -40.90
N LYS A 35 12.90 -3.66 -41.21
CA LYS A 35 12.14 -2.92 -40.20
C LYS A 35 11.46 -3.85 -39.19
N VAL A 36 10.97 -5.00 -39.63
CA VAL A 36 10.37 -6.00 -38.74
C VAL A 36 11.43 -6.63 -37.84
N ALA A 37 12.60 -6.94 -38.37
CA ALA A 37 13.73 -7.46 -37.59
C ALA A 37 14.17 -6.45 -36.53
N GLN A 38 14.36 -5.19 -36.90
CA GLN A 38 14.73 -4.12 -35.98
C GLN A 38 13.71 -3.94 -34.88
N ARG A 39 12.42 -3.91 -35.20
CA ARG A 39 11.33 -3.83 -34.20
C ARG A 39 11.32 -5.04 -33.26
N ARG A 40 11.61 -6.24 -33.76
CA ARG A 40 11.72 -7.44 -32.92
C ARG A 40 12.87 -7.33 -31.91
N GLU A 41 14.03 -6.83 -32.35
CA GLU A 41 15.14 -6.57 -31.45
C GLU A 41 14.83 -5.50 -30.40
N GLU A 42 14.19 -4.40 -30.80
CA GLU A 42 13.74 -3.36 -29.86
C GLU A 42 12.75 -3.91 -28.81
N ILE A 43 11.77 -4.71 -29.26
CA ILE A 43 10.82 -5.36 -28.36
C ILE A 43 11.52 -6.33 -27.41
N ALA A 44 12.43 -7.14 -27.90
CA ALA A 44 13.19 -8.08 -27.09
C ALA A 44 14.05 -7.36 -26.04
N ALA A 45 14.69 -6.24 -26.43
CA ALA A 45 15.47 -5.41 -25.51
C ALA A 45 14.59 -4.76 -24.43
N ILE A 46 13.39 -4.27 -24.80
CA ILE A 46 12.43 -3.72 -23.85
C ILE A 46 11.92 -4.80 -22.88
N GLN A 47 11.56 -5.99 -23.40
CA GLN A 47 11.13 -7.13 -22.58
C GLN A 47 12.24 -7.56 -21.61
N GLY A 48 13.49 -7.63 -22.06
CA GLY A 48 14.64 -7.93 -21.21
C GLY A 48 14.77 -6.93 -20.04
N LYS A 49 14.67 -5.62 -20.33
CA LYS A 49 14.71 -4.57 -19.31
C LYS A 49 13.54 -4.67 -18.33
N ILE A 50 12.34 -4.97 -18.81
CA ILE A 50 11.15 -5.14 -17.97
C ILE A 50 11.34 -6.35 -17.04
N ILE A 51 11.78 -7.48 -17.56
CA ILE A 51 12.03 -8.69 -16.76
C ILE A 51 13.09 -8.42 -15.68
N GLN A 52 14.20 -7.77 -16.05
CA GLN A 52 15.24 -7.39 -15.09
C GLN A 52 14.67 -6.49 -14.00
N LYS A 53 13.91 -5.45 -14.36
CA LYS A 53 13.29 -4.53 -13.39
C LYS A 53 12.31 -5.22 -12.46
N ILE A 54 11.49 -6.16 -12.98
CA ILE A 54 10.57 -6.97 -12.17
C ILE A 54 11.36 -7.84 -11.19
N THR A 55 12.47 -8.44 -11.64
CA THR A 55 13.32 -9.29 -10.79
C THR A 55 13.98 -8.47 -9.67
N GLU A 56 14.49 -7.28 -9.98
CA GLU A 56 15.06 -6.35 -8.99
C GLU A 56 14.01 -5.95 -7.93
N ILE A 57 12.81 -5.52 -8.37
CA ILE A 57 11.71 -5.14 -7.46
C ILE A 57 11.30 -6.32 -6.57
N SER A 58 11.19 -7.52 -7.15
CA SER A 58 10.84 -8.73 -6.38
C SER A 58 11.92 -9.09 -5.35
N ALA A 59 13.19 -8.90 -5.68
CA ALA A 59 14.30 -9.14 -4.76
C ALA A 59 14.30 -8.13 -3.61
N GLU A 60 14.06 -6.85 -3.88
CA GLU A 60 13.94 -5.79 -2.87
C GLU A 60 12.75 -6.05 -1.93
N GLN A 61 11.58 -6.43 -2.47
CA GLN A 61 10.41 -6.79 -1.69
C GLN A 61 10.65 -7.99 -0.79
N ASN A 62 11.29 -9.05 -1.30
CA ASN A 62 11.64 -10.23 -0.50
C ASN A 62 12.62 -9.89 0.63
N GLN A 63 13.59 -8.99 0.40
CA GLN A 63 14.49 -8.53 1.45
C GLN A 63 13.78 -7.70 2.53
N ALA A 64 12.85 -6.83 2.14
CA ALA A 64 12.05 -6.04 3.08
C ALA A 64 11.15 -6.96 3.94
N GLU A 65 10.51 -7.94 3.31
CA GLU A 65 9.69 -8.96 3.98
C GLU A 65 10.52 -9.76 5.00
N GLU A 66 11.70 -10.26 4.60
CA GLU A 66 12.58 -11.04 5.47
C GLU A 66 13.08 -10.22 6.66
N LYS A 67 13.39 -8.94 6.50
CA LYS A 67 13.77 -8.06 7.62
C LYS A 67 12.70 -7.96 8.71
N ILE A 68 11.42 -8.04 8.31
CA ILE A 68 10.27 -7.99 9.22
C ILE A 68 10.07 -9.36 9.88
N LEU A 69 10.21 -10.45 9.12
CA LEU A 69 9.89 -11.80 9.55
C LEU A 69 11.03 -12.49 10.30
N ALA A 70 12.30 -12.20 9.96
CA ALA A 70 13.47 -12.88 10.56
C ALA A 70 13.57 -12.76 12.09
N PRO A 71 13.25 -11.59 12.71
CA PRO A 71 13.33 -11.44 14.16
C PRO A 71 12.23 -12.19 14.93
N LEU A 72 11.16 -12.66 14.25
CA LEU A 72 10.01 -13.27 14.91
C LEU A 72 10.31 -14.72 15.32
N ASP A 73 9.75 -15.15 16.44
CA ASP A 73 9.71 -16.57 16.76
C ASP A 73 8.88 -17.36 15.75
N VAL A 74 9.08 -18.67 15.71
CA VAL A 74 8.48 -19.55 14.71
C VAL A 74 6.95 -19.45 14.70
N ALA A 75 6.32 -19.48 15.87
CA ALA A 75 4.87 -19.48 15.99
C ALA A 75 4.26 -18.14 15.53
N THR A 76 4.87 -17.02 15.92
CA THR A 76 4.47 -15.67 15.47
C THR A 76 4.63 -15.52 13.96
N ARG A 77 5.74 -16.00 13.41
CA ARG A 77 6.01 -15.95 11.97
C ARG A 77 4.97 -16.75 11.16
N GLU A 78 4.68 -17.99 11.57
CA GLU A 78 3.69 -18.85 10.90
C GLU A 78 2.29 -18.24 10.97
N ASN A 79 1.86 -17.77 12.14
CA ASN A 79 0.58 -17.11 12.32
C ASN A 79 0.46 -15.85 11.47
N LEU A 80 1.48 -15.00 11.48
CA LEU A 80 1.51 -13.77 10.70
C LEU A 80 1.43 -14.08 9.21
N SER A 81 2.23 -15.02 8.71
CA SER A 81 2.23 -15.41 7.30
C SER A 81 0.86 -15.94 6.87
N ASN A 82 0.19 -16.74 7.70
CA ASN A 82 -1.17 -17.23 7.43
C ASN A 82 -2.18 -16.06 7.39
N ILE A 83 -2.13 -15.15 8.35
CA ILE A 83 -3.01 -13.97 8.40
C ILE A 83 -2.83 -13.11 7.16
N LEU A 84 -1.58 -12.77 6.82
CA LEU A 84 -1.25 -11.91 5.68
C LEU A 84 -1.67 -12.55 4.35
N SER A 85 -1.45 -13.85 4.20
CA SER A 85 -1.90 -14.62 3.02
C SER A 85 -3.42 -14.56 2.86
N ARG A 86 -4.20 -14.76 3.94
CA ARG A 86 -5.67 -14.67 3.91
C ARG A 86 -6.17 -13.26 3.62
N CYS A 87 -5.41 -12.24 4.00
CA CYS A 87 -5.73 -10.83 3.72
C CYS A 87 -5.17 -10.33 2.38
N ASN A 88 -4.41 -11.15 1.65
CA ASN A 88 -3.68 -10.78 0.43
C ASN A 88 -2.78 -9.54 0.64
N LEU A 89 -2.01 -9.53 1.73
CA LEU A 89 -1.10 -8.45 2.12
C LEU A 89 0.32 -8.96 2.28
N SER A 90 1.32 -8.11 1.99
CA SER A 90 2.70 -8.33 2.44
C SER A 90 2.92 -7.84 3.86
N ALA A 91 3.95 -8.35 4.56
CA ALA A 91 4.29 -7.87 5.90
C ALA A 91 4.70 -6.39 5.87
N GLU A 92 5.42 -5.97 4.83
CA GLU A 92 5.80 -4.57 4.64
C GLU A 92 4.57 -3.66 4.51
N PHE A 93 3.59 -4.03 3.67
CA PHE A 93 2.37 -3.26 3.51
C PHE A 93 1.58 -3.16 4.82
N PHE A 94 1.48 -4.26 5.56
CA PHE A 94 0.81 -4.29 6.86
C PHE A 94 1.50 -3.37 7.87
N VAL A 95 2.84 -3.46 8.01
CA VAL A 95 3.60 -2.62 8.95
C VAL A 95 3.51 -1.14 8.59
N ASN A 96 3.58 -0.80 7.30
CA ASN A 96 3.41 0.59 6.85
C ASN A 96 1.98 1.11 7.11
N GLY A 97 0.96 0.27 6.90
CA GLY A 97 -0.42 0.58 7.29
C GLY A 97 -0.59 0.80 8.78
N ALA A 98 0.07 -0.02 9.62
CA ALA A 98 0.04 0.13 11.06
C ALA A 98 0.72 1.43 11.54
N LYS A 99 1.86 1.82 10.93
CA LYS A 99 2.49 3.13 11.18
C LYS A 99 1.56 4.29 10.83
N SER A 100 0.95 4.25 9.65
CA SER A 100 0.00 5.29 9.22
C SER A 100 -1.20 5.38 10.17
N ALA A 101 -1.73 4.24 10.63
CA ALA A 101 -2.82 4.23 11.61
C ALA A 101 -2.37 4.82 12.96
N PHE A 102 -1.14 4.52 13.41
CA PHE A 102 -0.56 5.10 14.61
C PHE A 102 -0.51 6.63 14.53
N GLU A 103 0.06 7.19 13.45
CA GLU A 103 0.12 8.62 13.20
C GLU A 103 -1.27 9.27 13.16
N MET A 104 -2.21 8.65 12.42
CA MET A 104 -3.57 9.16 12.28
C MET A 104 -4.31 9.18 13.61
N ILE A 105 -4.17 8.14 14.45
CA ILE A 105 -4.83 8.05 15.77
C ILE A 105 -4.26 9.10 16.72
N LEU A 106 -2.92 9.25 16.79
CA LEU A 106 -2.30 10.29 17.62
C LEU A 106 -2.78 11.69 17.22
N LYS A 107 -2.79 11.97 15.93
CA LYS A 107 -3.28 13.26 15.41
C LYS A 107 -4.77 13.46 15.72
N ALA A 108 -5.61 12.49 15.40
CA ALA A 108 -7.05 12.56 15.63
C ALA A 108 -7.38 12.73 17.13
N PHE A 109 -6.65 12.04 18.02
CA PHE A 109 -6.81 12.19 19.45
C PHE A 109 -6.41 13.59 19.95
N SER A 110 -5.31 14.12 19.45
CA SER A 110 -4.86 15.48 19.76
C SER A 110 -5.87 16.54 19.30
N THR A 111 -6.36 16.42 18.07
CA THR A 111 -7.32 17.39 17.47
C THR A 111 -8.76 17.12 17.82
N ALA A 112 -9.06 16.08 18.64
CA ALA A 112 -10.40 15.63 18.98
C ALA A 112 -11.28 15.28 17.77
N ASP A 113 -10.69 14.69 16.73
CA ASP A 113 -11.37 14.18 15.53
C ASP A 113 -11.96 12.81 15.82
N VAL A 114 -13.18 12.83 16.39
CA VAL A 114 -13.89 11.62 16.79
C VAL A 114 -14.32 10.74 15.62
N GLU A 115 -14.53 11.31 14.44
CA GLU A 115 -14.96 10.55 13.27
C GLU A 115 -13.80 9.68 12.74
N THR A 116 -12.59 10.23 12.66
CA THR A 116 -11.39 9.44 12.32
C THR A 116 -11.14 8.35 13.36
N LEU A 117 -11.25 8.66 14.65
CA LEU A 117 -11.07 7.66 15.72
C LEU A 117 -12.07 6.49 15.63
N LYS A 118 -13.33 6.74 15.30
CA LYS A 118 -14.35 5.68 15.11
C LYS A 118 -14.00 4.70 14.00
N THR A 119 -13.30 5.14 12.96
CA THR A 119 -12.92 4.27 11.84
C THR A 119 -11.71 3.40 12.14
N LEU A 120 -10.84 3.83 13.07
CA LEU A 120 -9.56 3.19 13.36
C LEU A 120 -9.55 2.40 14.66
N LEU A 121 -10.48 2.67 15.58
CA LEU A 121 -10.55 2.05 16.90
C LEU A 121 -11.73 1.10 16.99
N SER A 122 -11.58 0.03 17.77
CA SER A 122 -12.72 -0.76 18.21
C SER A 122 -13.62 0.06 19.17
N ASP A 123 -14.89 -0.28 19.25
CA ASP A 123 -15.87 0.45 20.08
C ASP A 123 -15.41 0.63 21.53
N ASN A 124 -14.78 -0.39 22.09
CA ASN A 124 -14.30 -0.34 23.47
C ASN A 124 -13.16 0.66 23.67
N ILE A 125 -12.19 0.67 22.74
CA ILE A 125 -11.06 1.61 22.78
C ILE A 125 -11.53 3.02 22.44
N TYR A 126 -12.42 3.16 21.45
CA TYR A 126 -13.01 4.44 21.08
C TYR A 126 -13.69 5.14 22.28
N LYS A 127 -14.46 4.42 23.10
CA LYS A 127 -15.10 4.99 24.31
C LYS A 127 -14.11 5.57 25.30
N GLY A 128 -12.96 4.93 25.47
CA GLY A 128 -11.88 5.46 26.32
C GLY A 128 -11.29 6.77 25.77
N PHE A 129 -11.01 6.80 24.47
CA PHE A 129 -10.49 7.99 23.79
C PHE A 129 -11.52 9.14 23.80
N GLU A 130 -12.79 8.85 23.52
CA GLU A 130 -13.89 9.83 23.58
C GLU A 130 -14.05 10.39 24.99
N GLY A 131 -13.99 9.55 26.01
CA GLY A 131 -14.03 9.98 27.41
C GLY A 131 -12.89 10.94 27.77
N ALA A 132 -11.67 10.64 27.35
CA ALA A 132 -10.51 11.52 27.57
C ALA A 132 -10.63 12.85 26.80
N ILE A 133 -11.15 12.83 25.56
CA ILE A 133 -11.43 14.06 24.79
C ILE A 133 -12.47 14.92 25.52
N ASN A 134 -13.56 14.32 25.97
CA ASN A 134 -14.64 15.05 26.67
C ASN A 134 -14.17 15.62 28.01
N ALA A 135 -13.32 14.89 28.75
CA ALA A 135 -12.71 15.39 29.98
C ALA A 135 -11.86 16.63 29.74
N ARG A 136 -11.00 16.63 28.71
CA ARG A 136 -10.21 17.82 28.33
C ARG A 136 -11.08 18.99 27.89
N ARG A 137 -12.12 18.74 27.08
CA ARG A 137 -13.07 19.79 26.67
C ARG A 137 -13.76 20.45 27.85
N SER A 138 -14.17 19.66 28.86
CA SER A 138 -14.83 20.20 30.06
C SER A 138 -13.89 21.05 30.92
N GLN A 139 -12.59 20.85 30.81
CA GLN A 139 -11.55 21.62 31.50
C GLN A 139 -11.00 22.78 30.64
N GLU A 140 -11.58 23.00 29.46
CA GLU A 140 -11.09 23.99 28.47
C GLU A 140 -9.59 23.80 28.12
N GLN A 141 -9.16 22.51 28.05
CA GLN A 141 -7.78 22.13 27.80
C GLN A 141 -7.59 21.64 26.35
N THR A 142 -6.41 21.93 25.80
CA THR A 142 -5.98 21.49 24.48
C THR A 142 -4.77 20.57 24.62
N LEU A 143 -4.84 19.36 24.07
CA LEU A 143 -3.71 18.46 23.93
C LEU A 143 -2.96 18.81 22.63
N VAL A 144 -1.67 18.94 22.72
CA VAL A 144 -0.78 19.01 21.56
C VAL A 144 0.11 17.78 21.56
N THR A 145 -0.01 16.97 20.51
CA THR A 145 0.89 15.86 20.25
C THR A 145 1.58 16.11 18.92
N ASN A 146 2.90 16.23 18.96
CA ASN A 146 3.73 16.36 17.76
C ASN A 146 4.60 15.10 17.66
N LEU A 147 4.26 14.21 16.73
CA LEU A 147 5.05 13.04 16.40
C LEU A 147 6.25 13.48 15.55
N ILE A 148 7.46 13.38 16.10
CA ILE A 148 8.70 13.75 15.41
C ILE A 148 9.17 12.61 14.52
N ALA A 149 9.18 11.36 15.06
CA ALA A 149 9.58 10.18 14.31
C ALA A 149 9.04 8.90 14.96
N ILE A 150 8.79 7.88 14.13
CA ILE A 150 8.67 6.48 14.58
C ILE A 150 10.05 5.86 14.38
N GLU A 151 10.80 5.69 15.47
CA GLU A 151 12.17 5.17 15.46
C GLU A 151 12.19 3.66 15.16
N LYS A 152 11.25 2.92 15.77
CA LYS A 152 11.17 1.47 15.65
C LYS A 152 9.72 0.99 15.61
N THR A 153 9.49 -0.06 14.84
CA THR A 153 8.21 -0.77 14.77
C THR A 153 8.51 -2.26 14.81
N GLU A 154 8.01 -2.95 15.83
CA GLU A 154 8.28 -4.37 16.08
C GLU A 154 6.97 -5.12 16.20
N ILE A 155 6.82 -6.22 15.46
CA ILE A 155 5.74 -7.17 15.68
C ILE A 155 6.13 -8.05 16.88
N LEU A 156 5.30 -8.05 17.92
CA LEU A 156 5.54 -8.84 19.12
C LEU A 156 4.86 -10.19 19.07
N SER A 157 3.66 -10.25 18.49
CA SER A 157 2.93 -11.50 18.34
C SER A 157 1.88 -11.40 17.24
N ALA A 158 1.47 -12.53 16.70
CA ALA A 158 0.36 -12.67 15.78
C ALA A 158 -0.45 -13.91 16.13
N ALA A 159 -1.77 -13.81 16.10
CA ALA A 159 -2.68 -14.91 16.40
C ALA A 159 -3.89 -14.86 15.47
N LEU A 160 -4.36 -16.04 15.06
CA LEU A 160 -5.59 -16.21 14.30
C LEU A 160 -6.49 -17.16 15.10
N VAL A 161 -7.62 -16.64 15.60
CA VAL A 161 -8.60 -17.40 16.36
C VAL A 161 -9.92 -17.44 15.57
N GLY A 162 -10.22 -18.58 14.98
CA GLY A 162 -11.28 -18.67 13.98
C GLY A 162 -10.94 -17.78 12.78
N ASP A 163 -11.79 -16.81 12.50
CA ASP A 163 -11.57 -15.83 11.41
C ASP A 163 -11.07 -14.47 11.90
N VAL A 164 -10.78 -14.35 13.20
CA VAL A 164 -10.29 -13.11 13.77
C VAL A 164 -8.79 -13.13 13.90
N ALA A 165 -8.14 -12.29 13.11
CA ALA A 165 -6.71 -12.01 13.20
C ALA A 165 -6.45 -10.94 14.26
N SER A 166 -5.36 -11.12 15.01
CA SER A 166 -4.82 -10.15 15.95
C SER A 166 -3.31 -10.08 15.79
N VAL A 167 -2.77 -8.87 15.62
CA VAL A 167 -1.33 -8.63 15.53
C VAL A 167 -0.95 -7.56 16.53
N VAL A 168 0.00 -7.85 17.40
CA VAL A 168 0.52 -6.94 18.42
C VAL A 168 1.78 -6.28 17.90
N ILE A 169 1.78 -4.95 17.89
CA ILE A 169 2.89 -4.13 17.42
C ILE A 169 3.36 -3.19 18.53
N LYS A 170 4.66 -3.12 18.70
CA LYS A 170 5.32 -2.12 19.53
C LYS A 170 5.88 -1.02 18.64
N PHE A 171 5.52 0.22 18.96
CA PHE A 171 6.08 1.43 18.36
C PHE A 171 7.01 2.10 19.37
N THR A 172 8.23 2.41 18.96
CA THR A 172 9.10 3.35 19.68
C THR A 172 9.12 4.64 18.90
N SER A 173 8.68 5.73 19.52
CA SER A 173 8.49 7.00 18.83
C SER A 173 9.04 8.16 19.63
N LYS A 174 9.48 9.22 18.94
CA LYS A 174 9.84 10.51 19.53
C LYS A 174 8.69 11.47 19.36
N GLN A 175 8.21 12.01 20.47
CA GLN A 175 7.05 12.88 20.51
C GLN A 175 7.30 14.08 21.42
N ILE A 176 6.63 15.20 21.12
CA ILE A 176 6.43 16.32 22.03
C ILE A 176 4.96 16.32 22.42
N ASN A 177 4.70 16.15 23.70
CA ASN A 177 3.34 16.08 24.25
C ASN A 177 3.19 17.12 25.37
N TYR A 178 2.16 17.96 25.26
CA TYR A 178 1.78 18.87 26.34
C TYR A 178 0.30 19.20 26.29
N ILE A 179 -0.24 19.62 27.42
CA ILE A 179 -1.60 20.14 27.56
C ILE A 179 -1.51 21.61 27.93
N SER A 180 -2.23 22.47 27.23
CA SER A 180 -2.43 23.87 27.59
C SER A 180 -3.87 24.15 28.01
N ASP A 181 -4.04 25.17 28.86
CA ASP A 181 -5.35 25.73 29.20
C ASP A 181 -5.84 26.74 28.13
N LYS A 182 -6.99 27.34 28.36
CA LYS A 182 -7.59 28.37 27.48
C LYS A 182 -6.76 29.65 27.32
N ASN A 183 -5.78 29.90 28.19
CA ASN A 183 -4.88 31.04 28.15
C ASN A 183 -3.52 30.68 27.55
N ASP A 184 -3.41 29.51 26.89
CA ASP A 184 -2.16 28.94 26.34
C ASP A 184 -1.07 28.66 27.38
N GLN A 185 -1.45 28.59 28.67
CA GLN A 185 -0.51 28.20 29.73
C GLN A 185 -0.39 26.67 29.78
N ILE A 186 0.84 26.17 29.86
CA ILE A 186 1.08 24.74 29.93
C ILE A 186 0.70 24.24 31.33
N VAL A 187 -0.23 23.29 31.37
CA VAL A 187 -0.69 22.64 32.60
C VAL A 187 -0.05 21.27 32.78
N GLU A 188 0.39 20.63 31.68
CA GLU A 188 1.06 19.32 31.71
C GLU A 188 2.04 19.21 30.53
N GLY A 189 3.17 18.55 30.74
CA GLY A 189 4.21 18.35 29.74
C GLY A 189 5.07 19.61 29.47
N LYS A 190 5.80 19.61 28.35
CA LYS A 190 6.67 20.74 27.93
C LYS A 190 6.73 20.85 26.42
N LYS A 191 6.69 22.09 25.89
CA LYS A 191 6.73 22.38 24.43
C LYS A 191 8.05 21.97 23.76
N ASP A 192 9.14 22.00 24.48
CA ASP A 192 10.50 21.82 23.93
C ASP A 192 11.15 20.51 24.36
N GLU A 193 10.38 19.61 25.01
CA GLU A 193 10.89 18.32 25.46
C GLU A 193 10.45 17.21 24.49
N ILE A 194 11.45 16.62 23.81
CA ILE A 194 11.24 15.42 23.01
C ILE A 194 11.34 14.21 23.93
N SER A 195 10.26 13.48 24.06
CA SER A 195 10.19 12.23 24.83
C SER A 195 10.21 11.03 23.89
N GLU A 196 10.98 9.99 24.26
CA GLU A 196 10.88 8.68 23.61
C GLU A 196 9.81 7.86 24.32
N LEU A 197 8.80 7.45 23.57
CA LEU A 197 7.66 6.70 24.08
C LEU A 197 7.60 5.32 23.42
N SER A 198 7.10 4.36 24.22
CA SER A 198 6.96 2.97 23.79
C SER A 198 5.52 2.52 23.92
N ASP A 199 4.84 2.43 22.79
CA ASP A 199 3.42 2.09 22.70
C ASP A 199 3.24 0.67 22.16
N VAL A 200 2.42 -0.13 22.82
CA VAL A 200 2.09 -1.50 22.39
C VAL A 200 0.61 -1.55 22.00
N TRP A 201 0.34 -1.71 20.69
CA TRP A 201 -1.01 -1.72 20.14
C TRP A 201 -1.36 -3.05 19.52
N THR A 202 -2.61 -3.47 19.69
CA THR A 202 -3.16 -4.67 19.06
C THR A 202 -4.07 -4.28 17.92
N PHE A 203 -3.69 -4.66 16.71
CA PHE A 203 -4.49 -4.54 15.50
C PHE A 203 -5.34 -5.79 15.31
N ARG A 204 -6.62 -5.63 15.01
CA ARG A 204 -7.58 -6.72 14.85
C ARG A 204 -8.36 -6.57 13.55
N LYS A 205 -8.65 -7.72 12.91
CA LYS A 205 -9.45 -7.81 11.69
C LYS A 205 -10.14 -9.17 11.61
N ASP A 206 -11.37 -9.18 11.13
CA ASP A 206 -12.00 -10.38 10.61
C ASP A 206 -11.49 -10.59 9.16
N VAL A 207 -10.75 -11.68 8.93
CA VAL A 207 -10.10 -11.95 7.64
C VAL A 207 -11.10 -12.37 6.55
N THR A 208 -12.35 -12.67 6.90
CA THR A 208 -13.45 -12.94 5.96
C THR A 208 -14.23 -11.69 5.59
N SER A 209 -14.04 -10.60 6.32
CA SER A 209 -14.74 -9.35 6.08
C SER A 209 -14.28 -8.69 4.78
N LEU A 210 -15.23 -8.22 3.98
CA LEU A 210 -14.97 -7.40 2.79
C LEU A 210 -14.41 -6.02 3.13
N ASN A 211 -14.56 -5.55 4.38
CA ASN A 211 -13.94 -4.31 4.83
C ASN A 211 -12.41 -4.53 4.92
N PRO A 212 -11.57 -3.80 4.18
CA PRO A 212 -10.11 -3.97 4.22
C PRO A 212 -9.48 -3.48 5.52
N ASN A 213 -10.21 -2.70 6.33
CA ASN A 213 -9.63 -1.99 7.46
C ASN A 213 -9.34 -2.89 8.65
N TRP A 214 -8.18 -2.65 9.26
CA TRP A 214 -7.81 -3.12 10.57
C TRP A 214 -8.22 -2.08 11.61
N VAL A 215 -8.63 -2.53 12.79
CA VAL A 215 -8.96 -1.64 13.91
C VAL A 215 -8.04 -1.90 15.09
N VAL A 216 -7.67 -0.85 15.82
CA VAL A 216 -6.93 -0.99 17.08
C VAL A 216 -7.91 -1.42 18.17
N SER A 217 -7.64 -2.57 18.77
CA SER A 217 -8.50 -3.20 19.78
C SER A 217 -7.91 -3.18 21.18
N ASN A 218 -6.64 -2.82 21.33
CA ASN A 218 -5.98 -2.59 22.60
C ASN A 218 -4.80 -1.63 22.44
N THR A 219 -4.54 -0.79 23.45
CA THR A 219 -3.40 0.10 23.55
C THR A 219 -2.81 0.01 24.95
N ALA A 220 -1.47 -0.05 25.05
CA ALA A 220 -0.71 0.01 26.30
C ALA A 220 0.56 0.85 26.09
N HIS A 221 1.06 1.45 27.15
CA HIS A 221 2.31 2.20 27.23
C HIS A 221 3.33 1.43 28.07
#